data_fe34e3ef9853ed0f569995c17330b3c4
#
_entry.id   fe34e3ef9853ed0f569995c17330b3c4
#
_cell.length_a   1.000
_cell.length_b   1.000
_cell.length_c   1.000
_cell.angle_alpha   90.00
_cell.angle_beta   90.00
_cell.angle_gamma   90.00
#
_symmetry.space_group_name_H-M   'P 1'
#
loop_
_entity.id
_entity.type
_entity.pdbx_description
1 polymer ?
#
loop_
_entity_poly.entity_id
_entity_poly.type
_entity_poly.pdbx_seq_one_letter_code
_entity_poly.pdbx_strand_id
1 'polypeptide(L)'
;MKFLQKLGKSLMLPVACLPICGILMGLGYWMCPATMQGGEINGIIQQIGFYLVKAGGALIDNMAILFAIGIGVGMADDNDGTAALSALASWLMITNLLSTANVSVIRTLSETSTLAFDKIANPFIGIIAGLIGSMCYNRFKNTQLPDWLSSVSYTHLRAHE
;
A
#
# COMPACT_ATOMS: atom_id res chain seq x y z
N MET A 1 15.33 0.18 21.43
CA MET A 1 15.87 0.98 20.31
C MET A 1 15.89 0.26 18.97
N LYS A 2 16.10 -1.05 18.91
CA LYS A 2 16.15 -1.83 17.63
C LYS A 2 14.85 -1.77 16.81
N PHE A 3 13.68 -1.72 17.45
CA PHE A 3 12.37 -1.67 16.75
C PHE A 3 12.18 -0.39 15.94
N LEU A 4 12.40 0.78 16.55
CA LEU A 4 12.28 2.07 15.89
C LEU A 4 13.28 2.24 14.74
N GLN A 5 14.49 1.72 14.90
CA GLN A 5 15.48 1.72 13.82
C GLN A 5 15.07 0.83 12.65
N LYS A 6 14.51 -0.37 12.93
CA LYS A 6 14.00 -1.29 11.90
C LYS A 6 12.81 -0.67 11.19
N LEU A 7 11.89 -0.05 11.92
CA LEU A 7 10.75 0.67 11.36
C LEU A 7 11.19 1.84 10.47
N GLY A 8 12.12 2.68 10.95
CA GLY A 8 12.66 3.78 10.15
C GLY A 8 13.32 3.32 8.85
N LYS A 9 14.08 2.23 8.89
CA LYS A 9 14.67 1.62 7.70
C LYS A 9 13.60 1.09 6.74
N SER A 10 12.53 0.49 7.26
CA SER A 10 11.42 -0.04 6.46
C SER A 10 10.64 1.05 5.73
N LEU A 11 10.56 2.26 6.32
CA LEU A 11 9.92 3.43 5.71
C LEU A 11 10.73 4.02 4.54
N MET A 12 12.02 3.72 4.44
CA MET A 12 12.84 4.25 3.34
C MET A 12 12.41 3.71 1.97
N LEU A 13 11.93 2.48 1.91
CA LEU A 13 11.51 1.84 0.65
C LEU A 13 10.35 2.60 -0.04
N PRO A 14 9.20 2.82 0.60
CA PRO A 14 8.12 3.58 -0.02
C PRO A 14 8.47 5.05 -0.22
N VAL A 15 9.27 5.66 0.67
CA VAL A 15 9.71 7.06 0.54
C VAL A 15 10.64 7.24 -0.68
N ALA A 16 11.44 6.24 -1.03
CA ALA A 16 12.32 6.30 -2.20
C ALA A 16 11.55 6.41 -3.54
N CYS A 17 10.27 6.06 -3.59
CA CYS A 17 9.43 6.24 -4.78
C CYS A 17 9.01 7.70 -5.01
N LEU A 18 9.01 8.55 -3.98
CA LEU A 18 8.54 9.95 -4.08
C LEU A 18 9.32 10.81 -5.08
N PRO A 19 10.66 10.80 -5.10
CA PRO A 19 11.41 11.55 -6.09
C PRO A 19 11.07 11.15 -7.52
N ILE A 20 10.84 9.86 -7.77
CA ILE A 20 10.45 9.33 -9.10
C ILE A 20 9.09 9.91 -9.48
N CYS A 21 8.12 9.90 -8.57
CA CYS A 21 6.80 10.51 -8.79
C CYS A 21 6.92 11.99 -9.12
N GLY A 22 7.75 12.72 -8.37
CA GLY A 22 7.98 14.15 -8.58
C GLY A 22 8.58 14.45 -9.96
N ILE A 23 9.55 13.65 -10.42
CA ILE A 23 10.16 13.80 -11.75
C ILE A 23 9.10 13.50 -12.84
N LEU A 24 8.36 12.41 -12.72
CA LEU A 24 7.31 12.06 -13.70
C LEU A 24 6.26 13.14 -13.82
N MET A 25 5.75 13.63 -12.67
CA MET A 25 4.74 14.69 -12.66
C MET A 25 5.31 16.02 -13.16
N GLY A 26 6.53 16.38 -12.76
CA GLY A 26 7.19 17.62 -13.19
C GLY A 26 7.40 17.66 -14.70
N LEU A 27 7.93 16.59 -15.28
CA LEU A 27 8.07 16.46 -16.74
C LEU A 27 6.72 16.45 -17.44
N GLY A 28 5.74 15.77 -16.87
CA GLY A 28 4.40 15.70 -17.43
C GLY A 28 3.70 17.07 -17.44
N TYR A 29 3.79 17.86 -16.40
CA TYR A 29 3.26 19.23 -16.34
C TYR A 29 4.00 20.18 -17.28
N TRP A 30 5.28 20.00 -17.46
CA TRP A 30 6.05 20.78 -18.43
C TRP A 30 5.62 20.49 -19.87
N MET A 31 5.35 19.21 -20.20
CA MET A 31 4.89 18.80 -21.54
C MET A 31 3.42 19.09 -21.78
N CYS A 32 2.58 19.06 -20.75
CA CYS A 32 1.14 19.27 -20.81
C CYS A 32 0.66 20.25 -19.72
N PRO A 33 0.85 21.57 -19.85
CA PRO A 33 0.36 22.56 -18.90
C PRO A 33 -1.18 22.55 -18.74
N ALA A 34 -1.90 22.07 -19.74
CA ALA A 34 -3.35 21.93 -19.73
C ALA A 34 -3.87 21.04 -18.59
N THR A 35 -3.06 20.09 -18.10
CA THR A 35 -3.43 19.24 -16.95
C THR A 35 -3.57 20.02 -15.62
N MET A 36 -2.90 21.16 -15.48
CA MET A 36 -3.02 22.03 -14.30
C MET A 36 -4.09 23.10 -14.47
N GLN A 37 -4.24 23.62 -15.69
CA GLN A 37 -5.07 24.81 -15.96
C GLN A 37 -6.47 24.47 -16.50
N GLY A 38 -6.70 23.20 -16.82
CA GLY A 38 -7.93 22.77 -17.49
C GLY A 38 -7.96 23.28 -18.93
N GLY A 39 -7.74 22.40 -19.89
CA GLY A 39 -7.74 22.73 -21.30
C GLY A 39 -7.83 21.47 -22.14
N GLU A 40 -8.06 21.64 -23.44
CA GLU A 40 -8.06 20.50 -24.36
C GLU A 40 -6.64 19.99 -24.58
N ILE A 41 -6.49 18.66 -24.53
CA ILE A 41 -5.23 17.98 -24.76
C ILE A 41 -5.13 17.67 -26.26
N ASN A 42 -4.48 18.55 -26.99
CA ASN A 42 -4.33 18.46 -28.43
C ASN A 42 -2.86 18.19 -28.79
N GLY A 43 -2.59 17.04 -29.42
CA GLY A 43 -1.26 16.69 -29.88
C GLY A 43 -0.57 15.57 -29.07
N ILE A 44 0.31 14.86 -29.74
CA ILE A 44 0.99 13.68 -29.20
C ILE A 44 1.86 14.01 -27.98
N ILE A 45 2.55 15.16 -28.00
CA ILE A 45 3.42 15.59 -26.89
C ILE A 45 2.61 15.84 -25.63
N GLN A 46 1.47 16.52 -25.74
CA GLN A 46 0.58 16.77 -24.59
C GLN A 46 -0.05 15.49 -24.06
N GLN A 47 -0.38 14.54 -24.93
CA GLN A 47 -0.88 13.22 -24.49
C GLN A 47 0.18 12.46 -23.69
N ILE A 48 1.43 12.43 -24.14
CA ILE A 48 2.53 11.83 -23.41
C ILE A 48 2.71 12.51 -22.05
N GLY A 49 2.70 13.85 -21.99
CA GLY A 49 2.75 14.62 -20.75
C GLY A 49 1.62 14.27 -19.79
N PHE A 50 0.41 14.13 -20.30
CA PHE A 50 -0.76 13.70 -19.51
C PHE A 50 -0.55 12.32 -18.89
N TYR A 51 -0.07 11.34 -19.67
CA TYR A 51 0.21 10.00 -19.14
C TYR A 51 1.32 10.01 -18.08
N LEU A 52 2.35 10.84 -18.24
CA LEU A 52 3.41 10.99 -17.23
C LEU A 52 2.86 11.55 -15.92
N VAL A 53 1.97 12.56 -15.98
CA VAL A 53 1.31 13.10 -14.79
C VAL A 53 0.46 12.01 -14.11
N LYS A 54 -0.31 11.26 -14.91
CA LYS A 54 -1.15 10.18 -14.38
C LYS A 54 -0.33 9.05 -13.76
N ALA A 55 0.80 8.69 -14.36
CA ALA A 55 1.69 7.67 -13.82
C ALA A 55 2.30 8.11 -12.47
N GLY A 56 2.80 9.34 -12.37
CA GLY A 56 3.31 9.89 -11.11
C GLY A 56 2.23 10.02 -10.05
N GLY A 57 1.04 10.50 -10.43
CA GLY A 57 -0.12 10.63 -9.56
C GLY A 57 -0.60 9.28 -9.01
N ALA A 58 -0.64 8.25 -9.86
CA ALA A 58 -1.08 6.91 -9.45
C ALA A 58 -0.22 6.33 -8.30
N LEU A 59 1.09 6.60 -8.29
CA LEU A 59 1.96 6.17 -7.20
C LEU A 59 1.68 6.95 -5.91
N ILE A 60 1.43 8.26 -6.01
CA ILE A 60 1.10 9.10 -4.86
C ILE A 60 -0.25 8.72 -4.28
N ASP A 61 -1.26 8.51 -5.12
CA ASP A 61 -2.61 8.14 -4.70
C ASP A 61 -2.64 6.77 -3.99
N ASN A 62 -1.71 5.88 -4.37
CA ASN A 62 -1.59 4.54 -3.77
C ASN A 62 -0.45 4.41 -2.75
N MET A 63 0.02 5.53 -2.18
CA MET A 63 1.08 5.51 -1.18
C MET A 63 0.77 4.64 0.04
N ALA A 64 -0.49 4.58 0.48
CA ALA A 64 -0.91 3.78 1.62
C ALA A 64 -0.55 2.29 1.43
N ILE A 65 -0.77 1.75 0.23
CA ILE A 65 -0.40 0.37 -0.13
C ILE A 65 1.12 0.20 -0.11
N LEU A 66 1.85 1.16 -0.68
CA LEU A 66 3.31 1.11 -0.73
C LEU A 66 3.92 1.11 0.68
N PHE A 67 3.35 1.91 1.61
CA PHE A 67 3.76 1.90 3.01
C PHE A 67 3.42 0.57 3.69
N ALA A 68 2.24 0.00 3.46
CA ALA A 68 1.87 -1.29 4.02
C ALA A 68 2.84 -2.39 3.59
N ILE A 69 3.10 -2.51 2.30
CA ILE A 69 4.03 -3.51 1.73
C ILE A 69 5.46 -3.28 2.22
N GLY A 70 5.98 -2.04 2.13
CA GLY A 70 7.34 -1.71 2.52
C GLY A 70 7.64 -2.00 3.99
N ILE A 71 6.69 -1.68 4.87
CA ILE A 71 6.81 -1.99 6.30
C ILE A 71 6.64 -3.49 6.55
N GLY A 72 5.71 -4.14 5.86
CA GLY A 72 5.50 -5.57 5.95
C GLY A 72 6.79 -6.36 5.73
N VAL A 73 7.48 -6.09 4.61
CA VAL A 73 8.77 -6.71 4.28
C VAL A 73 9.88 -6.28 5.24
N GLY A 74 10.01 -4.97 5.46
CA GLY A 74 11.12 -4.45 6.26
C GLY A 74 11.06 -4.81 7.74
N MET A 75 9.87 -5.07 8.29
CA MET A 75 9.66 -5.53 9.67
C MET A 75 9.66 -7.05 9.82
N ALA A 76 9.61 -7.80 8.72
CA ALA A 76 9.76 -9.25 8.75
C ALA A 76 11.17 -9.65 9.21
N ASP A 77 11.29 -10.79 9.89
CA ASP A 77 12.58 -11.23 10.46
C ASP A 77 13.55 -11.72 9.38
N ASP A 78 13.01 -12.26 8.30
CA ASP A 78 13.73 -12.87 7.17
C ASP A 78 13.69 -12.03 5.88
N ASN A 79 12.99 -10.88 5.90
CA ASN A 79 12.75 -10.01 4.73
C ASN A 79 12.12 -10.78 3.54
N ASP A 80 11.30 -11.77 3.82
CA ASP A 80 10.65 -12.57 2.79
C ASP A 80 9.50 -11.80 2.11
N GLY A 81 9.33 -12.02 0.80
CA GLY A 81 8.24 -11.47 0.01
C GLY A 81 6.85 -11.90 0.48
N THR A 82 6.70 -13.04 1.13
CA THR A 82 5.42 -13.50 1.72
C THR A 82 4.93 -12.56 2.82
N ALA A 83 5.83 -11.87 3.52
CA ALA A 83 5.48 -10.83 4.48
C ALA A 83 4.81 -9.62 3.81
N ALA A 84 5.15 -9.33 2.54
CA ALA A 84 4.47 -8.30 1.75
C ALA A 84 3.01 -8.65 1.50
N LEU A 85 2.73 -9.92 1.18
CA LEU A 85 1.35 -10.40 0.97
C LEU A 85 0.54 -10.35 2.27
N SER A 86 1.13 -10.71 3.40
CA SER A 86 0.49 -10.60 4.71
C SER A 86 0.14 -9.14 5.05
N ALA A 87 1.02 -8.21 4.76
CA ALA A 87 0.80 -6.79 4.97
C ALA A 87 -0.27 -6.22 4.02
N LEU A 88 -0.24 -6.61 2.74
CA LEU A 88 -1.23 -6.25 1.76
C LEU A 88 -2.62 -6.79 2.15
N ALA A 89 -2.71 -8.04 2.58
CA ALA A 89 -3.95 -8.64 3.06
C ALA A 89 -4.50 -7.87 4.28
N SER A 90 -3.65 -7.53 5.25
CA SER A 90 -4.02 -6.72 6.40
C SER A 90 -4.57 -5.35 5.98
N TRP A 91 -3.93 -4.70 5.02
CA TRP A 91 -4.37 -3.40 4.51
C TRP A 91 -5.73 -3.51 3.80
N LEU A 92 -5.91 -4.50 2.93
CA LEU A 92 -7.19 -4.75 2.26
C LEU A 92 -8.32 -5.06 3.26
N MET A 93 -8.04 -5.85 4.28
CA MET A 93 -9.03 -6.16 5.33
C MET A 93 -9.42 -4.90 6.09
N ILE A 94 -8.47 -4.10 6.55
CA ILE A 94 -8.73 -2.88 7.31
C ILE A 94 -9.54 -1.89 6.48
N THR A 95 -9.12 -1.61 5.25
CA THR A 95 -9.78 -0.62 4.40
C THR A 95 -11.18 -1.06 3.96
N ASN A 96 -11.39 -2.35 3.71
CA ASN A 96 -12.72 -2.85 3.38
C ASN A 96 -13.64 -2.91 4.61
N LEU A 97 -13.17 -3.45 5.74
CA LEU A 97 -14.01 -3.57 6.94
C LEU A 97 -14.40 -2.20 7.50
N LEU A 98 -13.49 -1.23 7.46
CA LEU A 98 -13.73 0.13 7.95
C LEU A 98 -14.20 1.09 6.84
N SER A 99 -14.62 0.58 5.68
CA SER A 99 -15.25 1.42 4.66
C SER A 99 -16.58 1.97 5.15
N THR A 100 -16.94 3.18 4.72
CA THR A 100 -18.20 3.84 5.07
C THR A 100 -19.39 2.93 4.81
N ALA A 101 -19.40 2.19 3.68
CA ALA A 101 -20.46 1.27 3.31
C ALA A 101 -20.64 0.14 4.35
N ASN A 102 -19.57 -0.47 4.82
CA ASN A 102 -19.64 -1.59 5.77
C ASN A 102 -19.94 -1.11 7.20
N VAL A 103 -19.38 0.02 7.61
CA VAL A 103 -19.61 0.57 8.95
C VAL A 103 -21.03 1.10 9.10
N SER A 104 -21.62 1.65 8.04
CA SER A 104 -23.01 2.16 8.07
C SER A 104 -24.05 1.05 8.27
N VAL A 105 -23.73 -0.19 7.91
CA VAL A 105 -24.61 -1.35 8.17
C VAL A 105 -24.71 -1.67 9.69
N ILE A 106 -23.61 -1.46 10.41
CA ILE A 106 -23.52 -1.82 11.85
C ILE A 106 -23.98 -0.65 12.71
N ARG A 107 -23.72 0.58 12.29
CA ARG A 107 -24.00 1.79 13.08
C ARG A 107 -24.41 2.94 12.18
N THR A 108 -25.43 3.70 12.60
CA THR A 108 -25.77 4.99 11.97
C THR A 108 -24.60 5.95 12.16
N LEU A 109 -24.00 6.38 11.06
CA LEU A 109 -22.87 7.30 11.08
C LEU A 109 -23.39 8.76 11.05
N SER A 110 -22.75 9.62 11.84
CA SER A 110 -22.90 11.07 11.69
C SER A 110 -22.08 11.55 10.47
N GLU A 111 -22.40 12.72 9.91
CA GLU A 111 -21.67 13.29 8.78
C GLU A 111 -20.16 13.39 9.03
N THR A 112 -19.75 13.74 10.25
CA THR A 112 -18.33 13.84 10.63
C THR A 112 -17.65 12.46 10.63
N SER A 113 -18.37 11.40 11.02
CA SER A 113 -17.84 10.05 11.02
C SER A 113 -17.72 9.47 9.61
N THR A 114 -18.64 9.79 8.70
CA THR A 114 -18.56 9.35 7.29
C THR A 114 -17.30 9.88 6.62
N LEU A 115 -16.94 11.15 6.82
CA LEU A 115 -15.72 11.76 6.29
C LEU A 115 -14.44 11.05 6.77
N ALA A 116 -14.42 10.57 8.02
CA ALA A 116 -13.27 9.84 8.55
C ALA A 116 -13.11 8.47 7.88
N PHE A 117 -14.19 7.75 7.66
CA PHE A 117 -14.17 6.43 7.02
C PHE A 117 -13.93 6.50 5.51
N ASP A 118 -14.38 7.55 4.84
CA ASP A 118 -14.08 7.80 3.42
C ASP A 118 -12.56 8.04 3.18
N LYS A 119 -11.86 8.56 4.18
CA LYS A 119 -10.41 8.81 4.15
C LYS A 119 -9.58 7.71 4.80
N ILE A 120 -10.13 6.51 4.96
CA ILE A 120 -9.44 5.39 5.62
C ILE A 120 -8.18 4.94 4.84
N ALA A 121 -8.18 5.05 3.52
CA ALA A 121 -7.05 4.69 2.67
C ALA A 121 -5.96 5.79 2.70
N ASN A 122 -5.30 5.96 3.84
CA ASN A 122 -4.23 6.94 4.03
C ASN A 122 -2.91 6.26 4.45
N PRO A 123 -1.75 6.91 4.26
CA PRO A 123 -0.44 6.34 4.60
C PRO A 123 -0.30 5.90 6.05
N PHE A 124 -0.96 6.56 6.99
CA PHE A 124 -0.92 6.19 8.41
C PHE A 124 -1.56 4.81 8.66
N ILE A 125 -2.72 4.57 8.06
CA ILE A 125 -3.37 3.25 8.09
C ILE A 125 -2.52 2.21 7.35
N GLY A 126 -1.85 2.60 6.26
CA GLY A 126 -0.87 1.75 5.58
C GLY A 126 0.26 1.29 6.50
N ILE A 127 0.82 2.20 7.31
CA ILE A 127 1.84 1.88 8.32
C ILE A 127 1.31 0.87 9.35
N ILE A 128 0.13 1.11 9.90
CA ILE A 128 -0.50 0.21 10.89
C ILE A 128 -0.74 -1.17 10.26
N ALA A 129 -1.29 -1.22 9.07
CA ALA A 129 -1.55 -2.46 8.35
C ALA A 129 -0.28 -3.26 8.08
N GLY A 130 0.81 -2.58 7.68
CA GLY A 130 2.12 -3.18 7.49
C GLY A 130 2.70 -3.77 8.78
N LEU A 131 2.56 -3.06 9.90
CA LEU A 131 2.97 -3.56 11.21
C LEU A 131 2.17 -4.79 11.63
N ILE A 132 0.84 -4.75 11.51
CA ILE A 132 -0.03 -5.89 11.84
C ILE A 132 0.34 -7.09 10.96
N GLY A 133 0.47 -6.89 9.64
CA GLY A 133 0.83 -7.94 8.71
C GLY A 133 2.17 -8.58 9.00
N SER A 134 3.21 -7.78 9.29
CA SER A 134 4.53 -8.28 9.66
C SER A 134 4.52 -9.03 11.00
N MET A 135 3.78 -8.56 11.99
CA MET A 135 3.61 -9.24 13.27
C MET A 135 2.92 -10.60 13.10
N CYS A 136 1.84 -10.64 12.32
CA CYS A 136 1.15 -11.89 11.98
C CYS A 136 2.09 -12.84 11.25
N TYR A 137 2.81 -12.36 10.24
CA TYR A 137 3.77 -13.15 9.49
C TYR A 137 4.83 -13.76 10.42
N ASN A 138 5.54 -12.93 11.20
CA ASN A 138 6.59 -13.38 12.10
C ASN A 138 6.08 -14.39 13.14
N ARG A 139 4.82 -14.27 13.57
CA ARG A 139 4.21 -15.18 14.55
C ARG A 139 3.83 -16.52 13.95
N PHE A 140 3.30 -16.52 12.71
CA PHE A 140 2.69 -17.70 12.10
C PHE A 140 3.53 -18.38 11.04
N LYS A 141 4.62 -17.79 10.56
CA LYS A 141 5.47 -18.35 9.50
C LYS A 141 5.99 -19.77 9.77
N ASN A 142 6.17 -20.13 11.03
CA ASN A 142 6.64 -21.45 11.45
C ASN A 142 5.52 -22.35 12.01
N THR A 143 4.26 -21.93 11.90
CA THR A 143 3.13 -22.69 12.43
C THR A 143 2.74 -23.77 11.43
N GLN A 144 2.87 -25.04 11.81
CA GLN A 144 2.38 -26.15 11.00
C GLN A 144 0.85 -26.16 11.01
N LEU A 145 0.26 -26.11 9.83
CA LEU A 145 -1.20 -26.23 9.68
C LEU A 145 -1.64 -27.67 9.98
N PRO A 146 -2.85 -27.85 10.55
CA PRO A 146 -3.44 -29.18 10.73
C PRO A 146 -3.49 -29.95 9.40
N ASP A 147 -3.42 -31.28 9.44
CA ASP A 147 -3.28 -32.15 8.26
C ASP A 147 -4.35 -31.93 7.18
N TRP A 148 -5.56 -31.52 7.56
CA TRP A 148 -6.64 -31.24 6.63
C TRP A 148 -6.46 -29.91 5.84
N LEU A 149 -5.63 -28.99 6.33
CA LEU A 149 -5.19 -27.78 5.63
C LEU A 149 -3.78 -27.90 5.05
N SER A 150 -3.05 -28.94 5.39
CA SER A 150 -1.64 -29.11 5.00
C SER A 150 -1.45 -29.27 3.49
N SER A 151 -2.47 -29.74 2.78
CA SER A 151 -2.45 -29.85 1.31
C SER A 151 -2.18 -28.50 0.62
N VAL A 152 -2.52 -27.39 1.26
CA VAL A 152 -2.25 -26.03 0.76
C VAL A 152 -0.82 -25.59 1.12
N SER A 153 -0.24 -26.14 2.19
CA SER A 153 1.09 -25.75 2.69
C SER A 153 2.25 -26.43 1.94
N TYR A 154 2.04 -27.65 1.42
CA TYR A 154 3.13 -28.42 0.77
C TYR A 154 3.62 -27.84 -0.56
N THR A 155 2.83 -27.04 -1.23
CA THR A 155 3.22 -26.41 -2.49
C THR A 155 4.20 -25.24 -2.31
N HIS A 156 4.25 -24.63 -1.11
CA HIS A 156 5.09 -23.45 -0.86
C HIS A 156 6.44 -23.76 -0.22
N LEU A 157 6.56 -24.87 0.55
CA LEU A 157 7.77 -25.18 1.29
C LEU A 157 8.79 -26.02 0.50
N ARG A 158 8.39 -26.62 -0.62
CA ARG A 158 9.28 -27.48 -1.44
C ARG A 158 10.07 -26.73 -2.52
N ALA A 159 9.93 -25.41 -2.60
CA ALA A 159 10.66 -24.59 -3.58
C ALA A 159 12.04 -24.11 -3.07
N HIS A 160 12.50 -24.55 -1.91
CA HIS A 160 13.74 -24.09 -1.27
C HIS A 160 14.71 -25.22 -0.89
N GLU A 161 14.57 -26.40 -1.50
CA GLU A 161 15.65 -27.44 -1.48
C GLU A 161 16.29 -27.56 -2.87
#